data_1f0684fe1f520586504674f6b5c7cc2c
#
_entry.id   1f0684fe1f520586504674f6b5c7cc2c
#
_cell.length_a   1.000
_cell.length_b   1.000
_cell.length_c   1.000
_cell.angle_alpha   90.00
_cell.angle_beta   90.00
_cell.angle_gamma   90.00
#
_symmetry.space_group_name_H-M   'P 1'
#
loop_
_entity.id
_entity.type
_entity.pdbx_description
1 polymer ?
#
loop_
_entity_poly.entity_id
_entity_poly.type
_entity_poly.pdbx_seq_one_letter_code
_entity_poly.pdbx_strand_id
1 'polypeptide(L)'
;LFSEWPSDDTLMDSLSDEPECSGFLRELDSFLTVYGYRPTGFDFVYPSWIEDPSFVLLMIKSYLSSPPTNLDGERAAGATEAAKLLDKALAKLESDDAKRRELLAAFELARDLWPLKEDHSFYIDQGSTASLRIIIAEMGRRLGRLGLLEDAERVFFLTLDEVKTALAGSPAEDLAGLARRRFDQRQRFMSVAPPQFIGTMPSDGSSAAAPEFRRMFGPMPVDRSDERSTVLRGVPGSKGQATGPAKLVRGPDEFHTVRPGDILVCTSTNPTWTALFGSVAGLVSDSGGVLSHT
;
A
#
# COMPACT_ATOMS: atom_id res chain seq x y z
N LEU A 1 -27.63 -6.99 5.67
CA LEU A 1 -27.00 -8.30 5.52
C LEU A 1 -25.48 -8.18 5.61
N PHE A 2 -24.83 -7.52 4.67
CA PHE A 2 -23.38 -7.46 4.59
C PHE A 2 -22.67 -6.81 5.80
N SER A 3 -23.31 -5.84 6.48
CA SER A 3 -22.75 -5.16 7.65
C SER A 3 -22.71 -6.03 8.91
N GLU A 4 -23.50 -7.11 8.97
CA GLU A 4 -23.63 -8.00 10.12
C GLU A 4 -22.73 -9.24 10.02
N TRP A 5 -22.07 -9.44 8.87
CA TRP A 5 -21.25 -10.63 8.62
C TRP A 5 -19.85 -10.50 9.22
N PRO A 6 -19.22 -11.64 9.59
CA PRO A 6 -17.88 -11.63 10.15
C PRO A 6 -16.87 -10.99 9.20
N SER A 7 -15.81 -10.43 9.75
CA SER A 7 -14.71 -9.80 9.00
C SER A 7 -13.49 -10.73 8.98
N ASP A 8 -13.73 -12.01 8.72
CA ASP A 8 -12.73 -13.06 8.72
C ASP A 8 -12.74 -13.85 7.40
N ASP A 9 -11.89 -14.85 7.30
CA ASP A 9 -11.70 -15.68 6.11
C ASP A 9 -12.98 -16.49 5.73
N THR A 10 -13.99 -16.53 6.61
CA THR A 10 -15.25 -17.24 6.35
C THR A 10 -16.26 -16.41 5.56
N LEU A 11 -15.98 -15.12 5.33
CA LEU A 11 -16.93 -14.22 4.66
C LEU A 11 -17.24 -14.67 3.23
N MET A 12 -16.22 -15.12 2.46
CA MET A 12 -16.43 -15.62 1.10
C MET A 12 -17.28 -16.88 1.07
N ASP A 13 -17.05 -17.80 1.99
CA ASP A 13 -17.83 -19.03 2.10
C ASP A 13 -19.29 -18.71 2.44
N SER A 14 -19.49 -17.83 3.43
CA SER A 14 -20.83 -17.35 3.81
C SER A 14 -21.58 -16.69 2.65
N LEU A 15 -20.89 -15.85 1.84
CA LEU A 15 -21.47 -15.20 0.66
C LEU A 15 -21.82 -16.24 -0.43
N SER A 16 -21.02 -17.28 -0.57
CA SER A 16 -21.21 -18.32 -1.59
C SER A 16 -22.40 -19.22 -1.27
N ASP A 17 -22.72 -19.40 0.01
CA ASP A 17 -23.85 -20.20 0.47
C ASP A 17 -25.21 -19.50 0.31
N GLU A 18 -25.21 -18.17 0.08
CA GLU A 18 -26.43 -17.38 -0.05
C GLU A 18 -26.81 -17.14 -1.51
N PRO A 19 -27.93 -17.70 -2.02
CA PRO A 19 -28.36 -17.55 -3.41
C PRO A 19 -28.58 -16.09 -3.83
N GLU A 20 -29.00 -15.24 -2.91
CA GLU A 20 -29.24 -13.82 -3.14
C GLU A 20 -27.93 -13.05 -3.45
N CYS A 21 -26.78 -13.59 -3.02
CA CYS A 21 -25.47 -13.01 -3.26
C CYS A 21 -24.87 -13.36 -4.63
N SER A 22 -25.52 -14.21 -5.43
CA SER A 22 -25.01 -14.65 -6.73
C SER A 22 -24.73 -13.52 -7.72
N GLY A 23 -25.53 -12.45 -7.68
CA GLY A 23 -25.29 -11.22 -8.46
C GLY A 23 -24.03 -10.51 -8.05
N PHE A 24 -23.89 -10.28 -6.76
CA PHE A 24 -22.69 -9.66 -6.17
C PHE A 24 -21.41 -10.46 -6.46
N LEU A 25 -21.46 -11.79 -6.31
CA LEU A 25 -20.29 -12.64 -6.56
C LEU A 25 -19.83 -12.57 -8.01
N ARG A 26 -20.74 -12.46 -8.99
CA ARG A 26 -20.39 -12.26 -10.40
C ARG A 26 -19.71 -10.90 -10.64
N GLU A 27 -20.21 -9.84 -10.02
CA GLU A 27 -19.59 -8.51 -10.11
C GLU A 27 -18.22 -8.50 -9.43
N LEU A 28 -18.08 -9.17 -8.28
CA LEU A 28 -16.80 -9.33 -7.58
C LEU A 28 -15.79 -10.10 -8.46
N ASP A 29 -16.19 -11.20 -9.08
CA ASP A 29 -15.34 -11.97 -10.00
C ASP A 29 -14.89 -11.12 -11.20
N SER A 30 -15.82 -10.36 -11.79
CA SER A 30 -15.50 -9.42 -12.88
C SER A 30 -14.51 -8.34 -12.43
N PHE A 31 -14.68 -7.79 -11.23
CA PHE A 31 -13.76 -6.84 -10.63
C PHE A 31 -12.38 -7.45 -10.38
N LEU A 32 -12.33 -8.66 -9.80
CA LEU A 32 -11.08 -9.36 -9.52
C LEU A 32 -10.33 -9.76 -10.81
N THR A 33 -11.05 -10.08 -11.87
CA THR A 33 -10.43 -10.36 -13.19
C THR A 33 -9.65 -9.16 -13.71
N VAL A 34 -10.12 -7.93 -13.47
CA VAL A 34 -9.48 -6.69 -13.94
C VAL A 34 -8.47 -6.18 -12.92
N TYR A 35 -8.83 -6.15 -11.64
CA TYR A 35 -8.06 -5.48 -10.59
C TYR A 35 -7.41 -6.42 -9.57
N GLY A 36 -7.68 -7.72 -9.65
CA GLY A 36 -7.25 -8.71 -8.67
C GLY A 36 -5.74 -8.98 -8.62
N TYR A 37 -5.00 -8.53 -9.63
CA TYR A 37 -3.52 -8.62 -9.65
C TYR A 37 -2.88 -7.51 -8.79
N ARG A 38 -3.46 -7.24 -7.64
CA ARG A 38 -2.92 -6.33 -6.62
C ARG A 38 -2.55 -7.13 -5.37
N PRO A 39 -1.27 -7.24 -5.02
CA PRO A 39 -0.89 -7.86 -3.75
C PRO A 39 -1.23 -6.92 -2.58
N THR A 40 -1.51 -7.48 -1.41
CA THR A 40 -1.73 -6.70 -0.17
C THR A 40 -0.43 -6.09 0.37
N GLY A 41 0.73 -6.54 -0.13
CA GLY A 41 2.06 -6.02 0.22
C GLY A 41 3.05 -6.23 -0.94
N PHE A 42 4.24 -5.63 -0.83
CA PHE A 42 5.28 -5.72 -1.87
C PHE A 42 6.14 -6.99 -1.79
N ASP A 43 5.86 -7.90 -0.87
CA ASP A 43 6.57 -9.16 -0.72
C ASP A 43 5.72 -10.30 -1.31
N PHE A 44 6.36 -11.27 -1.96
CA PHE A 44 5.69 -12.44 -2.54
C PHE A 44 4.95 -13.33 -1.52
N VAL A 45 5.18 -13.17 -0.24
CA VAL A 45 4.43 -13.87 0.80
C VAL A 45 2.98 -13.37 0.94
N TYR A 46 2.69 -12.17 0.44
CA TYR A 46 1.33 -11.62 0.50
C TYR A 46 0.53 -12.04 -0.73
N PRO A 47 -0.66 -12.62 -0.55
CA PRO A 47 -1.52 -12.99 -1.66
C PRO A 47 -2.00 -11.74 -2.42
N SER A 48 -2.27 -11.92 -3.70
CA SER A 48 -3.00 -10.94 -4.50
C SER A 48 -4.51 -11.07 -4.24
N TRP A 49 -5.26 -10.03 -4.57
CA TRP A 49 -6.71 -10.01 -4.35
C TRP A 49 -7.47 -11.10 -5.12
N ILE A 50 -6.92 -11.55 -6.25
CA ILE A 50 -7.51 -12.67 -7.01
C ILE A 50 -7.27 -14.03 -6.31
N GLU A 51 -6.21 -14.14 -5.51
CA GLU A 51 -5.92 -15.34 -4.70
C GLU A 51 -6.70 -15.33 -3.39
N ASP A 52 -6.85 -14.13 -2.79
CA ASP A 52 -7.58 -13.91 -1.53
C ASP A 52 -8.32 -12.56 -1.59
N PRO A 53 -9.63 -12.58 -1.86
CA PRO A 53 -10.45 -11.38 -1.95
C PRO A 53 -10.86 -10.77 -0.61
N SER A 54 -10.47 -11.34 0.53
CA SER A 54 -10.88 -10.91 1.87
C SER A 54 -10.65 -9.41 2.10
N PHE A 55 -9.50 -8.90 1.62
CA PHE A 55 -9.21 -7.48 1.70
C PHE A 55 -10.21 -6.60 0.90
N VAL A 56 -10.61 -7.03 -0.30
CA VAL A 56 -11.61 -6.32 -1.12
C VAL A 56 -12.96 -6.30 -0.41
N LEU A 57 -13.34 -7.40 0.20
CA LEU A 57 -14.59 -7.50 0.96
C LEU A 57 -14.58 -6.59 2.19
N LEU A 58 -13.45 -6.51 2.90
CA LEU A 58 -13.29 -5.57 4.01
C LEU A 58 -13.40 -4.11 3.55
N MET A 59 -12.83 -3.75 2.40
CA MET A 59 -12.99 -2.42 1.82
C MET A 59 -14.45 -2.11 1.51
N ILE A 60 -15.16 -3.02 0.84
CA ILE A 60 -16.58 -2.85 0.52
C ILE A 60 -17.38 -2.63 1.81
N LYS A 61 -17.13 -3.44 2.84
CA LYS A 61 -17.78 -3.30 4.14
C LYS A 61 -17.51 -1.94 4.79
N SER A 62 -16.27 -1.45 4.72
CA SER A 62 -15.90 -0.12 5.21
C SER A 62 -16.63 0.98 4.46
N TYR A 63 -16.69 0.91 3.14
CA TYR A 63 -17.40 1.91 2.32
C TYR A 63 -18.90 1.91 2.57
N LEU A 64 -19.53 0.75 2.78
CA LEU A 64 -20.95 0.67 3.12
C LEU A 64 -21.27 1.32 4.48
N SER A 65 -20.28 1.38 5.38
CA SER A 65 -20.41 2.02 6.70
C SER A 65 -20.05 3.51 6.68
N SER A 66 -19.54 4.01 5.56
CA SER A 66 -19.11 5.40 5.39
C SER A 66 -20.18 6.23 4.66
N PRO A 67 -20.25 7.56 4.87
CA PRO A 67 -21.08 8.41 4.04
C PRO A 67 -20.73 8.26 2.55
N PRO A 68 -21.72 8.34 1.65
CA PRO A 68 -21.44 8.24 0.21
C PRO A 68 -20.52 9.38 -0.22
N THR A 69 -19.41 9.02 -0.87
CA THR A 69 -18.41 9.96 -1.38
C THR A 69 -18.71 10.28 -2.84
N ASN A 70 -18.77 11.56 -3.19
CA ASN A 70 -18.89 12.01 -4.57
C ASN A 70 -17.49 12.20 -5.18
N LEU A 71 -16.88 11.11 -5.63
CA LEU A 71 -15.52 11.12 -6.20
C LEU A 71 -15.38 12.05 -7.40
N ASP A 72 -16.38 12.13 -8.27
CA ASP A 72 -16.36 13.02 -9.43
C ASP A 72 -16.44 14.49 -9.01
N GLY A 73 -17.26 14.79 -8.01
CA GLY A 73 -17.34 16.14 -7.42
C GLY A 73 -16.03 16.55 -6.74
N GLU A 74 -15.39 15.68 -6.00
CA GLU A 74 -14.09 15.93 -5.38
C GLU A 74 -12.99 16.14 -6.42
N ARG A 75 -12.97 15.33 -7.46
CA ARG A 75 -12.04 15.46 -8.58
C ARG A 75 -12.21 16.80 -9.31
N ALA A 76 -13.45 17.19 -9.59
CA ALA A 76 -13.76 18.47 -10.20
C ALA A 76 -13.37 19.67 -9.31
N ALA A 77 -13.63 19.57 -8.01
CA ALA A 77 -13.23 20.58 -7.03
C ALA A 77 -11.70 20.70 -6.94
N GLY A 78 -10.98 19.58 -6.92
CA GLY A 78 -9.51 19.55 -6.95
C GLY A 78 -8.93 20.21 -8.20
N ALA A 79 -9.48 19.91 -9.37
CA ALA A 79 -9.07 20.52 -10.64
C ALA A 79 -9.30 22.03 -10.64
N THR A 80 -10.44 22.49 -10.10
CA THR A 80 -10.77 23.92 -9.95
C THR A 80 -9.79 24.63 -9.03
N GLU A 81 -9.46 24.01 -7.89
CA GLU A 81 -8.50 24.60 -6.95
C GLU A 81 -7.08 24.66 -7.54
N ALA A 82 -6.65 23.62 -8.27
CA ALA A 82 -5.37 23.60 -8.97
C ALA A 82 -5.26 24.74 -9.99
N ALA A 83 -6.32 24.98 -10.77
CA ALA A 83 -6.38 26.08 -11.72
C ALA A 83 -6.24 27.46 -11.00
N LYS A 84 -6.97 27.67 -9.91
CA LYS A 84 -6.87 28.92 -9.11
C LYS A 84 -5.46 29.14 -8.56
N LEU A 85 -4.81 28.07 -8.10
CA LEU A 85 -3.44 28.16 -7.59
C LEU A 85 -2.43 28.49 -8.70
N LEU A 86 -2.62 27.90 -9.90
CA LEU A 86 -1.81 28.23 -11.07
C LEU A 86 -1.97 29.70 -11.46
N ASP A 87 -3.20 30.21 -11.57
CA ASP A 87 -3.48 31.61 -11.89
C ASP A 87 -2.79 32.55 -10.88
N LYS A 88 -2.91 32.23 -9.60
CA LYS A 88 -2.25 33.00 -8.53
C LYS A 88 -0.73 32.98 -8.61
N ALA A 89 -0.15 31.86 -9.03
CA ALA A 89 1.30 31.74 -9.23
C ALA A 89 1.75 32.53 -10.46
N LEU A 90 0.99 32.44 -11.57
CA LEU A 90 1.26 33.22 -12.79
C LEU A 90 1.15 34.74 -12.59
N ALA A 91 0.20 35.20 -11.78
CA ALA A 91 0.07 36.61 -11.42
C ALA A 91 1.31 37.15 -10.68
N LYS A 92 1.98 36.34 -9.88
CA LYS A 92 3.24 36.71 -9.21
C LYS A 92 4.44 36.84 -10.16
N LEU A 93 4.30 36.27 -11.36
CA LEU A 93 5.35 36.28 -12.41
C LEU A 93 5.01 37.19 -13.58
N GLU A 94 4.13 38.20 -13.39
CA GLU A 94 3.66 39.09 -14.47
C GLU A 94 4.78 39.78 -15.25
N SER A 95 5.90 40.05 -14.61
CA SER A 95 7.07 40.72 -15.20
C SER A 95 8.13 39.74 -15.76
N ASP A 96 7.92 38.44 -15.69
CA ASP A 96 8.90 37.42 -16.11
C ASP A 96 8.24 36.38 -17.03
N ASP A 97 8.14 36.72 -18.30
CA ASP A 97 7.54 35.86 -19.32
C ASP A 97 8.27 34.51 -19.49
N ALA A 98 9.56 34.46 -19.20
CA ALA A 98 10.33 33.22 -19.29
C ALA A 98 9.89 32.22 -18.20
N LYS A 99 9.83 32.69 -16.95
CA LYS A 99 9.37 31.86 -15.83
C LYS A 99 7.89 31.48 -15.94
N ARG A 100 7.06 32.37 -16.50
CA ARG A 100 5.65 32.06 -16.78
C ARG A 100 5.51 30.85 -17.73
N ARG A 101 6.25 30.87 -18.85
CA ARG A 101 6.25 29.74 -19.81
C ARG A 101 6.80 28.47 -19.18
N GLU A 102 7.87 28.58 -18.42
CA GLU A 102 8.45 27.43 -17.68
C GLU A 102 7.45 26.81 -16.70
N LEU A 103 6.78 27.64 -15.89
CA LEU A 103 5.76 27.18 -14.95
C LEU A 103 4.60 26.50 -15.64
N LEU A 104 4.10 27.07 -16.75
CA LEU A 104 3.01 26.47 -17.53
C LEU A 104 3.43 25.13 -18.11
N ALA A 105 4.59 25.04 -18.74
CA ALA A 105 5.10 23.80 -19.31
C ALA A 105 5.31 22.72 -18.23
N ALA A 106 5.86 23.09 -17.07
CA ALA A 106 6.03 22.17 -15.94
C ALA A 106 4.69 21.68 -15.37
N PHE A 107 3.69 22.57 -15.28
CA PHE A 107 2.36 22.19 -14.81
C PHE A 107 1.64 21.25 -15.76
N GLU A 108 1.69 21.52 -17.06
CA GLU A 108 1.10 20.64 -18.08
C GLU A 108 1.78 19.27 -18.09
N LEU A 109 3.11 19.24 -18.06
CA LEU A 109 3.87 18.01 -17.99
C LEU A 109 3.54 17.20 -16.72
N ALA A 110 3.48 17.86 -15.56
CA ALA A 110 3.12 17.19 -14.31
C ALA A 110 1.71 16.62 -14.37
N ARG A 111 0.74 17.37 -14.88
CA ARG A 111 -0.65 16.91 -15.05
C ARG A 111 -0.75 15.68 -15.96
N ASP A 112 0.00 15.67 -17.05
CA ASP A 112 -0.05 14.59 -18.04
C ASP A 112 0.73 13.35 -17.60
N LEU A 113 1.81 13.52 -16.83
CA LEU A 113 2.63 12.42 -16.32
C LEU A 113 2.13 11.81 -15.00
N TRP A 114 1.37 12.57 -14.20
CA TRP A 114 0.92 12.09 -12.89
C TRP A 114 0.09 10.80 -12.94
N PRO A 115 -0.87 10.62 -13.88
CA PRO A 115 -1.58 9.37 -14.03
C PRO A 115 -0.67 8.18 -14.35
N LEU A 116 0.41 8.40 -15.13
CA LEU A 116 1.35 7.32 -15.48
C LEU A 116 2.06 6.73 -14.26
N LYS A 117 2.25 7.52 -13.19
CA LYS A 117 2.84 7.03 -11.94
C LYS A 117 1.94 5.97 -11.29
N GLU A 118 0.64 6.20 -11.24
CA GLU A 118 -0.31 5.26 -10.64
C GLU A 118 -0.54 4.05 -11.56
N ASP A 119 -0.65 4.27 -12.87
CA ASP A 119 -0.76 3.21 -13.88
C ASP A 119 0.47 2.30 -13.87
N HIS A 120 1.68 2.87 -13.79
CA HIS A 120 2.92 2.11 -13.64
C HIS A 120 2.88 1.20 -12.40
N SER A 121 2.49 1.76 -11.25
CA SER A 121 2.39 0.99 -10.01
C SER A 121 1.42 -0.18 -10.15
N PHE A 122 0.28 0.01 -10.82
CA PHE A 122 -0.70 -1.04 -11.00
C PHE A 122 -0.28 -2.08 -12.06
N TYR A 123 -0.02 -1.63 -13.29
CA TYR A 123 0.20 -2.54 -14.42
C TYR A 123 1.58 -3.21 -14.39
N ILE A 124 2.60 -2.51 -13.89
CA ILE A 124 3.98 -3.02 -13.91
C ILE A 124 4.35 -3.59 -12.54
N ASP A 125 4.39 -2.78 -11.47
CA ASP A 125 4.91 -3.24 -10.19
C ASP A 125 4.01 -4.32 -9.56
N GLN A 126 2.73 -4.01 -9.39
CA GLN A 126 1.79 -4.92 -8.73
C GLN A 126 1.42 -6.10 -9.63
N GLY A 127 1.10 -5.83 -10.90
CA GLY A 127 0.69 -6.87 -11.86
C GLY A 127 1.79 -7.88 -12.13
N SER A 128 3.04 -7.45 -12.29
CA SER A 128 4.17 -8.37 -12.49
C SER A 128 4.46 -9.18 -11.21
N THR A 129 4.41 -8.55 -10.04
CA THR A 129 4.61 -9.23 -8.75
C THR A 129 3.55 -10.29 -8.52
N ALA A 130 2.27 -9.97 -8.71
CA ALA A 130 1.17 -10.91 -8.54
C ALA A 130 1.25 -12.06 -9.54
N SER A 131 1.53 -11.78 -10.82
CA SER A 131 1.69 -12.81 -11.85
C SER A 131 2.81 -13.78 -11.52
N LEU A 132 3.95 -13.26 -11.07
CA LEU A 132 5.09 -14.10 -10.68
C LEU A 132 4.78 -14.91 -9.41
N ARG A 133 4.09 -14.30 -8.43
CA ARG A 133 3.63 -15.02 -7.23
C ARG A 133 2.77 -16.22 -7.58
N ILE A 134 1.77 -16.08 -8.45
CA ILE A 134 0.87 -17.17 -8.88
C ILE A 134 1.66 -18.34 -9.48
N ILE A 135 2.69 -18.03 -10.29
CA ILE A 135 3.57 -19.07 -10.86
C ILE A 135 4.37 -19.79 -9.76
N ILE A 136 4.94 -19.02 -8.83
CA ILE A 136 5.73 -19.59 -7.72
C ILE A 136 4.82 -20.41 -6.78
N ALA A 137 3.61 -19.94 -6.49
CA ALA A 137 2.63 -20.69 -5.70
C ALA A 137 2.28 -22.04 -6.33
N GLU A 138 2.12 -22.11 -7.67
CA GLU A 138 1.93 -23.38 -8.37
C GLU A 138 3.15 -24.29 -8.25
N MET A 139 4.37 -23.76 -8.29
CA MET A 139 5.58 -24.54 -8.00
C MET A 139 5.54 -25.11 -6.58
N GLY A 140 5.10 -24.32 -5.59
CA GLY A 140 4.90 -24.76 -4.21
C GLY A 140 3.88 -25.89 -4.10
N ARG A 141 2.72 -25.75 -4.77
CA ARG A 141 1.73 -26.84 -4.83
C ARG A 141 2.28 -28.14 -5.44
N ARG A 142 3.15 -28.04 -6.46
CA ARG A 142 3.83 -29.21 -7.03
C ARG A 142 4.80 -29.86 -6.05
N LEU A 143 5.60 -29.03 -5.34
CA LEU A 143 6.50 -29.54 -4.30
C LEU A 143 5.71 -30.19 -3.15
N GLY A 144 4.56 -29.66 -2.78
CA GLY A 144 3.64 -30.27 -1.81
C GLY A 144 3.13 -31.65 -2.29
N ARG A 145 2.68 -31.76 -3.56
CA ARG A 145 2.25 -33.07 -4.14
C ARG A 145 3.37 -34.11 -4.20
N LEU A 146 4.63 -33.65 -4.30
CA LEU A 146 5.80 -34.52 -4.23
C LEU A 146 6.23 -34.84 -2.79
N GLY A 147 5.55 -34.33 -1.77
CA GLY A 147 5.88 -34.54 -0.36
C GLY A 147 7.13 -33.80 0.11
N LEU A 148 7.61 -32.81 -0.68
CA LEU A 148 8.82 -32.03 -0.40
C LEU A 148 8.54 -30.78 0.44
N LEU A 149 7.29 -30.32 0.51
CA LEU A 149 6.82 -29.26 1.39
C LEU A 149 5.53 -29.69 2.09
N GLU A 150 5.40 -29.41 3.38
CA GLU A 150 4.17 -29.65 4.16
C GLU A 150 3.10 -28.60 3.84
N ASP A 151 3.53 -27.38 3.54
CA ASP A 151 2.71 -26.21 3.21
C ASP A 151 3.26 -25.61 1.91
N ALA A 152 2.42 -25.51 0.88
CA ALA A 152 2.80 -25.01 -0.44
C ALA A 152 3.33 -23.55 -0.39
N GLU A 153 2.79 -22.73 0.52
CA GLU A 153 3.21 -21.32 0.68
C GLU A 153 4.65 -21.19 1.23
N ARG A 154 5.22 -22.27 1.79
CA ARG A 154 6.63 -22.31 2.20
C ARG A 154 7.61 -22.19 1.04
N VAL A 155 7.16 -22.34 -0.20
CA VAL A 155 7.97 -22.11 -1.41
C VAL A 155 8.56 -20.70 -1.45
N PHE A 156 7.86 -19.70 -0.90
CA PHE A 156 8.33 -18.31 -0.84
C PHE A 156 9.54 -18.11 0.09
N PHE A 157 9.93 -19.11 0.84
CA PHE A 157 11.12 -19.14 1.70
C PHE A 157 12.28 -19.93 1.11
N LEU A 158 12.15 -20.33 -0.16
CA LEU A 158 13.19 -21.01 -0.94
C LEU A 158 13.73 -20.08 -2.02
N THR A 159 14.99 -20.29 -2.38
CA THR A 159 15.55 -19.63 -3.56
C THR A 159 15.02 -20.28 -4.84
N LEU A 160 15.03 -19.56 -5.94
CA LEU A 160 14.58 -20.08 -7.23
C LEU A 160 15.38 -21.35 -7.65
N ASP A 161 16.68 -21.39 -7.34
CA ASP A 161 17.52 -22.52 -7.68
C ASP A 161 17.19 -23.76 -6.83
N GLU A 162 16.89 -23.60 -5.55
CA GLU A 162 16.39 -24.69 -4.69
C GLU A 162 15.07 -25.25 -5.22
N VAL A 163 14.13 -24.40 -5.61
CA VAL A 163 12.85 -24.82 -6.21
C VAL A 163 13.06 -25.55 -7.53
N LYS A 164 13.89 -25.01 -8.44
CA LYS A 164 14.21 -25.66 -9.73
C LYS A 164 14.86 -27.02 -9.54
N THR A 165 15.85 -27.11 -8.66
CA THR A 165 16.59 -28.35 -8.38
C THR A 165 15.67 -29.41 -7.76
N ALA A 166 14.79 -29.01 -6.84
CA ALA A 166 13.82 -29.91 -6.24
C ALA A 166 12.79 -30.43 -7.26
N LEU A 167 12.27 -29.57 -8.13
CA LEU A 167 11.34 -29.97 -9.20
C LEU A 167 12.02 -30.83 -10.27
N ALA A 168 13.33 -30.71 -10.46
CA ALA A 168 14.11 -31.58 -11.34
C ALA A 168 14.45 -32.95 -10.72
N GLY A 169 13.95 -33.25 -9.52
CA GLY A 169 14.15 -34.54 -8.84
C GLY A 169 15.42 -34.65 -8.00
N SER A 170 16.08 -33.55 -7.71
CA SER A 170 17.29 -33.48 -6.88
C SER A 170 17.14 -32.51 -5.72
N PRO A 171 16.12 -32.72 -4.83
CA PRO A 171 15.90 -31.80 -3.72
C PRO A 171 17.06 -31.80 -2.73
N ALA A 172 17.25 -30.72 -1.98
CA ALA A 172 18.09 -30.72 -0.79
C ALA A 172 17.58 -31.76 0.22
N GLU A 173 18.49 -32.33 1.04
CA GLU A 173 18.18 -33.39 1.99
C GLU A 173 17.01 -33.04 2.93
N ASP A 174 16.90 -31.76 3.34
CA ASP A 174 15.83 -31.25 4.22
C ASP A 174 15.27 -29.93 3.66
N LEU A 175 14.57 -30.00 2.53
CA LEU A 175 14.00 -28.80 1.89
C LEU A 175 12.89 -28.17 2.76
N ALA A 176 12.02 -28.98 3.34
CA ALA A 176 10.95 -28.51 4.21
C ALA A 176 11.49 -27.82 5.47
N GLY A 177 12.48 -28.43 6.12
CA GLY A 177 13.13 -27.83 7.29
C GLY A 177 13.88 -26.54 6.96
N LEU A 178 14.47 -26.45 5.76
CA LEU A 178 15.10 -25.20 5.31
C LEU A 178 14.07 -24.08 5.15
N ALA A 179 12.97 -24.34 4.47
CA ALA A 179 11.89 -23.39 4.28
C ALA A 179 11.29 -22.96 5.63
N ARG A 180 11.09 -23.88 6.56
CA ARG A 180 10.60 -23.60 7.93
C ARG A 180 11.55 -22.71 8.69
N ARG A 181 12.84 -23.02 8.72
CA ARG A 181 13.86 -22.18 9.41
C ARG A 181 13.87 -20.74 8.90
N ARG A 182 13.75 -20.52 7.59
CA ARG A 182 13.71 -19.18 6.99
C ARG A 182 12.39 -18.46 7.29
N PHE A 183 11.27 -19.18 7.29
CA PHE A 183 10.01 -18.63 7.75
C PHE A 183 10.10 -18.16 9.21
N ASP A 184 10.58 -19.01 10.13
CA ASP A 184 10.71 -18.67 11.53
C ASP A 184 11.68 -17.51 11.76
N GLN A 185 12.74 -17.42 10.94
CA GLN A 185 13.65 -16.29 10.94
C GLN A 185 12.93 -14.99 10.55
N ARG A 186 12.13 -15.04 9.47
CA ARG A 186 11.32 -13.89 9.04
C ARG A 186 10.35 -13.46 10.15
N GLN A 187 9.65 -14.39 10.77
CA GLN A 187 8.72 -14.07 11.87
C GLN A 187 9.44 -13.35 13.02
N ARG A 188 10.62 -13.78 13.38
CA ARG A 188 11.44 -13.10 14.40
C ARG A 188 11.83 -11.68 13.95
N PHE A 189 12.21 -11.50 12.69
CA PHE A 189 12.56 -10.17 12.18
C PHE A 189 11.38 -9.21 12.07
N MET A 190 10.16 -9.70 11.87
CA MET A 190 8.95 -8.87 11.87
C MET A 190 8.72 -8.14 13.20
N SER A 191 9.25 -8.66 14.31
CA SER A 191 9.17 -8.02 15.64
C SER A 191 10.32 -7.05 15.92
N VAL A 192 11.31 -6.95 15.03
CA VAL A 192 12.49 -6.09 15.21
C VAL A 192 12.26 -4.77 14.46
N ALA A 193 12.22 -3.67 15.18
CA ALA A 193 12.20 -2.36 14.54
C ALA A 193 13.56 -2.10 13.86
N PRO A 194 13.59 -1.88 12.53
CA PRO A 194 14.85 -1.56 11.85
C PRO A 194 15.35 -0.18 12.30
N PRO A 195 16.66 0.07 12.26
CA PRO A 195 17.19 1.40 12.50
C PRO A 195 16.68 2.36 11.42
N GLN A 196 16.34 3.58 11.80
CA GLN A 196 15.84 4.59 10.86
C GLN A 196 16.88 4.97 9.80
N PHE A 197 18.15 4.71 10.04
CA PHE A 197 19.25 5.03 9.16
C PHE A 197 20.35 3.98 9.26
N ILE A 198 20.93 3.60 8.12
CA ILE A 198 22.09 2.72 8.03
C ILE A 198 23.24 3.51 7.39
N GLY A 199 24.34 3.68 8.11
CA GLY A 199 25.52 4.43 7.69
C GLY A 199 25.79 5.63 8.59
N THR A 200 26.62 6.56 8.11
CA THR A 200 26.97 7.79 8.83
C THR A 200 26.15 8.95 8.29
N MET A 201 25.43 9.64 9.16
CA MET A 201 24.73 10.87 8.79
C MET A 201 25.73 11.91 8.31
N PRO A 202 25.51 12.56 7.16
CA PRO A 202 26.33 13.70 6.74
C PRO A 202 26.27 14.80 7.79
N SER A 203 27.46 15.24 8.25
CA SER A 203 27.58 16.26 9.32
C SER A 203 27.08 17.64 8.90
N ASP A 204 26.98 17.90 7.60
CA ASP A 204 26.60 19.18 7.01
C ASP A 204 25.17 19.22 6.47
N GLY A 205 24.40 18.15 6.63
CA GLY A 205 23.03 18.04 6.13
C GLY A 205 22.91 18.14 4.60
N SER A 206 24.02 18.13 3.86
CA SER A 206 24.06 18.52 2.45
C SER A 206 23.63 17.44 1.48
N SER A 207 23.85 16.18 1.77
CA SER A 207 23.64 15.12 0.76
C SER A 207 22.28 14.43 0.80
N ALA A 208 21.59 14.44 1.94
CA ALA A 208 20.21 13.95 2.02
C ALA A 208 19.20 15.04 1.66
N ALA A 209 19.65 16.12 1.07
CA ALA A 209 18.96 17.36 1.10
C ALA A 209 18.55 17.89 -0.27
N ALA A 210 18.58 17.07 -1.32
CA ALA A 210 17.94 17.44 -2.57
C ALA A 210 16.47 17.79 -2.25
N PRO A 211 15.97 18.98 -2.60
CA PRO A 211 14.60 19.37 -2.32
C PRO A 211 13.57 18.34 -2.79
N GLU A 212 13.88 17.64 -3.88
CA GLU A 212 13.06 16.58 -4.46
C GLU A 212 12.98 15.37 -3.53
N PHE A 213 14.10 14.95 -2.95
CA PHE A 213 14.14 13.86 -1.99
C PHE A 213 13.29 14.17 -0.75
N ARG A 214 13.40 15.38 -0.21
CA ARG A 214 12.58 15.82 0.93
C ARG A 214 11.08 15.86 0.62
N ARG A 215 10.70 16.21 -0.62
CA ARG A 215 9.29 16.22 -1.04
C ARG A 215 8.72 14.81 -1.13
N MET A 216 9.53 13.83 -1.48
CA MET A 216 9.09 12.43 -1.64
C MET A 216 9.14 11.66 -0.31
N PHE A 217 10.23 11.76 0.42
CA PHE A 217 10.50 10.95 1.61
C PHE A 217 10.29 11.68 2.94
N GLY A 218 10.03 12.98 2.89
CA GLY A 218 9.91 13.82 4.08
C GLY A 218 11.26 14.33 4.60
N PRO A 219 11.27 15.04 5.72
CA PRO A 219 12.49 15.49 6.38
C PRO A 219 13.26 14.28 6.92
N MET A 220 14.59 14.42 6.98
CA MET A 220 15.41 13.41 7.68
C MET A 220 14.94 13.27 9.13
N PRO A 221 15.02 12.06 9.69
CA PRO A 221 14.70 11.83 11.10
C PRO A 221 15.49 12.78 11.99
N VAL A 222 14.79 13.55 12.82
CA VAL A 222 15.42 14.40 13.84
C VAL A 222 15.41 13.60 15.14
N ASP A 223 16.49 13.71 15.92
CA ASP A 223 16.56 13.13 17.24
C ASP A 223 15.37 13.65 18.11
N ARG A 224 14.46 12.76 18.45
CA ARG A 224 13.25 13.06 19.21
C ARG A 224 13.53 12.91 20.70
N SER A 225 14.43 13.71 21.21
CA SER A 225 14.84 13.63 22.62
C SER A 225 13.79 14.13 23.64
N ASP A 226 12.65 14.63 23.20
CA ASP A 226 11.59 15.11 24.09
C ASP A 226 10.38 14.14 24.12
N GLU A 227 10.56 13.03 24.83
CA GLU A 227 9.51 12.01 25.05
C GLU A 227 8.29 12.53 25.89
N ARG A 228 8.34 13.75 26.39
CA ARG A 228 7.28 14.35 27.23
C ARG A 228 6.33 15.25 26.44
N SER A 229 6.58 15.46 25.16
CA SER A 229 5.71 16.31 24.35
C SER A 229 4.39 15.60 24.02
N THR A 230 3.28 16.24 24.32
CA THR A 230 1.93 15.82 23.87
C THR A 230 1.60 16.33 22.46
N VAL A 231 2.54 17.02 21.82
CA VAL A 231 2.39 17.61 20.48
C VAL A 231 3.42 17.03 19.55
N LEU A 232 2.96 16.38 18.48
CA LEU A 232 3.80 15.94 17.38
C LEU A 232 3.81 17.02 16.28
N ARG A 233 4.99 17.30 15.74
CA ARG A 233 5.16 18.21 14.60
C ARG A 233 5.61 17.44 13.38
N GLY A 234 5.06 17.77 12.20
CA GLY A 234 5.35 17.08 10.96
C GLY A 234 5.20 17.95 9.74
N VAL A 235 5.38 17.38 8.56
CA VAL A 235 5.16 18.03 7.27
C VAL A 235 3.72 17.80 6.84
N PRO A 236 2.95 18.85 6.55
CA PRO A 236 1.57 18.68 6.08
C PRO A 236 1.56 18.08 4.66
N GLY A 237 0.93 16.93 4.47
CA GLY A 237 0.71 16.30 3.17
C GLY A 237 -0.51 16.88 2.44
N SER A 238 -1.55 17.23 3.19
CA SER A 238 -2.77 17.84 2.67
C SER A 238 -3.26 18.97 3.58
N LYS A 239 -4.17 19.80 3.06
CA LYS A 239 -4.80 20.87 3.82
C LYS A 239 -5.93 20.34 4.67
N GLY A 240 -6.18 20.94 5.82
CA GLY A 240 -7.34 20.67 6.65
C GLY A 240 -7.00 20.47 8.12
N GLN A 241 -8.05 20.20 8.89
CA GLN A 241 -7.98 19.80 10.29
C GLN A 241 -8.97 18.66 10.49
N ALA A 242 -8.56 17.66 11.21
CA ALA A 242 -9.41 16.53 11.59
C ALA A 242 -9.24 16.22 13.06
N THR A 243 -10.31 15.68 13.66
CA THR A 243 -10.33 15.22 15.04
C THR A 243 -11.00 13.86 15.09
N GLY A 244 -10.40 12.90 15.74
CA GLY A 244 -10.92 11.55 15.87
C GLY A 244 -10.04 10.68 16.76
N PRO A 245 -10.47 9.45 17.07
CA PRO A 245 -9.66 8.48 17.79
C PRO A 245 -8.39 8.15 17.00
N ALA A 246 -7.24 8.11 17.66
CA ALA A 246 -5.99 7.68 17.04
C ALA A 246 -5.98 6.15 16.92
N LYS A 247 -5.84 5.64 15.70
CA LYS A 247 -5.76 4.22 15.40
C LYS A 247 -4.40 3.87 14.83
N LEU A 248 -3.60 3.19 15.67
CA LEU A 248 -2.29 2.67 15.24
C LEU A 248 -2.50 1.41 14.40
N VAL A 249 -1.95 1.41 13.18
CA VAL A 249 -2.00 0.30 12.23
C VAL A 249 -0.60 0.01 11.72
N ARG A 250 -0.14 -1.21 11.91
CA ARG A 250 1.22 -1.63 11.56
C ARG A 250 1.32 -2.30 10.20
N GLY A 251 0.21 -2.81 9.69
CA GLY A 251 0.17 -3.52 8.42
C GLY A 251 -1.24 -3.89 7.98
N PRO A 252 -1.37 -4.51 6.78
CA PRO A 252 -2.65 -4.89 6.21
C PRO A 252 -3.51 -5.78 7.12
N ASP A 253 -2.90 -6.64 7.91
CA ASP A 253 -3.59 -7.54 8.84
C ASP A 253 -4.44 -6.80 9.89
N GLU A 254 -4.11 -5.52 10.16
CA GLU A 254 -4.82 -4.68 11.12
C GLU A 254 -5.87 -3.75 10.48
N PHE A 255 -6.03 -3.76 9.15
CA PHE A 255 -6.95 -2.87 8.43
C PHE A 255 -8.41 -3.03 8.87
N HIS A 256 -8.82 -4.25 9.21
CA HIS A 256 -10.15 -4.55 9.73
C HIS A 256 -10.49 -3.83 11.04
N THR A 257 -9.48 -3.30 11.73
CA THR A 257 -9.65 -2.59 13.00
C THR A 257 -9.93 -1.10 12.85
N VAL A 258 -9.73 -0.54 11.65
CA VAL A 258 -9.95 0.88 11.33
C VAL A 258 -11.45 1.13 11.18
N ARG A 259 -11.91 2.24 11.73
CA ARG A 259 -13.31 2.66 11.69
C ARG A 259 -13.45 4.03 11.00
N PRO A 260 -14.60 4.31 10.39
CA PRO A 260 -14.88 5.62 9.86
C PRO A 260 -14.68 6.72 10.91
N GLY A 261 -13.93 7.77 10.54
CA GLY A 261 -13.62 8.88 11.43
C GLY A 261 -12.37 8.73 12.30
N ASP A 262 -11.69 7.58 12.24
CA ASP A 262 -10.39 7.42 12.93
C ASP A 262 -9.31 8.32 12.32
N ILE A 263 -8.32 8.69 13.14
CA ILE A 263 -7.04 9.22 12.68
C ILE A 263 -6.09 8.03 12.54
N LEU A 264 -5.80 7.66 11.30
CA LEU A 264 -4.89 6.55 11.00
C LEU A 264 -3.46 6.93 11.35
N VAL A 265 -2.81 6.15 12.18
CA VAL A 265 -1.40 6.33 12.57
C VAL A 265 -0.60 5.11 12.12
N CYS A 266 0.45 5.33 11.32
CA CYS A 266 1.26 4.22 10.77
C CYS A 266 2.71 4.66 10.54
N THR A 267 3.60 3.71 10.31
CA THR A 267 4.99 4.00 9.99
C THR A 267 5.14 4.57 8.57
N SER A 268 4.47 3.94 7.61
CA SER A 268 4.44 4.36 6.21
C SER A 268 3.22 3.75 5.52
N THR A 269 2.84 4.32 4.39
CA THR A 269 1.78 3.76 3.55
C THR A 269 2.34 3.32 2.20
N ASN A 270 1.61 2.44 1.56
CA ASN A 270 1.83 2.06 0.16
C ASN A 270 0.49 2.14 -0.60
N PRO A 271 0.46 1.94 -1.92
CA PRO A 271 -0.77 2.06 -2.70
C PRO A 271 -1.96 1.21 -2.22
N THR A 272 -1.73 0.09 -1.55
CA THR A 272 -2.83 -0.75 -1.02
C THR A 272 -3.59 -0.08 0.13
N TRP A 273 -2.94 0.84 0.86
CA TRP A 273 -3.55 1.58 1.96
C TRP A 273 -4.58 2.62 1.51
N THR A 274 -4.54 3.01 0.23
CA THR A 274 -5.47 4.02 -0.33
C THR A 274 -6.93 3.65 -0.13
N ALA A 275 -7.23 2.38 -0.01
CA ALA A 275 -8.55 1.88 0.30
C ALA A 275 -9.10 2.37 1.66
N LEU A 276 -8.24 2.63 2.64
CA LEU A 276 -8.61 3.15 3.95
C LEU A 276 -8.82 4.68 3.95
N PHE A 277 -8.19 5.38 3.01
CA PHE A 277 -8.15 6.85 3.04
C PHE A 277 -9.52 7.49 2.90
N GLY A 278 -10.47 6.83 2.21
CA GLY A 278 -11.84 7.30 2.08
C GLY A 278 -12.68 7.19 3.36
N SER A 279 -12.24 6.41 4.34
CA SER A 279 -12.98 6.17 5.59
C SER A 279 -12.41 6.89 6.81
N VAL A 280 -11.13 7.25 6.79
CA VAL A 280 -10.46 7.89 7.92
C VAL A 280 -10.62 9.41 7.88
N ALA A 281 -10.67 10.05 9.04
CA ALA A 281 -10.74 11.52 9.13
C ALA A 281 -9.39 12.20 8.87
N GLY A 282 -8.30 11.49 9.09
CA GLY A 282 -6.94 11.98 8.86
C GLY A 282 -5.90 10.87 8.93
N LEU A 283 -4.68 11.19 8.53
CA LEU A 283 -3.57 10.24 8.51
C LEU A 283 -2.29 10.89 9.05
N VAL A 284 -1.57 10.16 9.88
CA VAL A 284 -0.25 10.51 10.41
C VAL A 284 0.69 9.35 10.16
N SER A 285 1.81 9.61 9.49
CA SER A 285 2.86 8.61 9.25
C SER A 285 4.23 9.09 9.70
N ASP A 286 5.09 8.14 10.09
CA ASP A 286 6.47 8.44 10.50
C ASP A 286 7.34 8.88 9.33
N SER A 287 7.01 8.46 8.12
CA SER A 287 7.76 8.76 6.89
C SER A 287 6.83 9.20 5.76
N GLY A 288 7.38 9.96 4.85
CA GLY A 288 6.68 10.50 3.70
C GLY A 288 6.76 12.01 3.61
N GLY A 289 6.61 12.53 2.43
CA GLY A 289 6.57 13.96 2.13
C GLY A 289 5.36 14.32 1.28
N VAL A 290 5.29 15.56 0.80
CA VAL A 290 4.16 16.10 0.02
C VAL A 290 3.88 15.30 -1.27
N LEU A 291 4.89 14.59 -1.79
CA LEU A 291 4.78 13.75 -3.00
C LEU A 291 4.75 12.25 -2.69
N SER A 292 4.64 11.83 -1.43
CA SER A 292 4.47 10.43 -1.07
C SER A 292 3.04 9.94 -1.31
N HIS A 293 2.81 8.63 -1.20
CA HIS A 293 1.45 8.04 -1.27
C HIS A 293 0.52 8.51 -0.14
N THR A 294 1.10 8.91 0.98
CA THR A 294 0.39 9.48 2.14
C THR A 294 -0.10 10.89 1.87
#